data_e2ecfabe1ec553ec4405dbee2a2db929
#
_entry.id   e2ecfabe1ec553ec4405dbee2a2db929
#
_cell.length_a   1.000
_cell.length_b   1.000
_cell.length_c   1.000
_cell.angle_alpha   90.00
_cell.angle_beta   90.00
_cell.angle_gamma   90.00
#
_symmetry.space_group_name_H-M   'P 1'
#
loop_
_entity.id
_entity.type
_entity.pdbx_description
1 polymer ?
#
loop_
_entity_poly.entity_id
_entity_poly.type
_entity_poly.pdbx_seq_one_letter_code
_entity_poly.pdbx_strand_id
1 'polypeptide(L)'
;ENVKKELGSDVNRRKFVLVTNPNAKFEDYGWTKEFVEDMLYIEAYEPDNEWMSDPEILNNLGIVFCDGIGADIDMERAIKYYTKAAKLGDDLAKSNLADIYRKGTNGVIKDMKKAFELYQSCHIPYAYYRVGEALEFGRGVEKDVEKAKQYYRVAYREGHPLARRKLQTLNFLD
;
A
#
# COMPACT_ATOMS: atom_id res chain seq x y z
N GLU A 1 9.50 6.19 31.80
CA GLU A 1 8.88 4.95 32.38
C GLU A 1 7.35 4.95 32.33
N ASN A 2 6.67 6.09 32.31
CA ASN A 2 5.19 6.15 32.24
C ASN A 2 4.64 5.98 30.80
N VAL A 3 5.37 6.31 29.76
CA VAL A 3 4.95 6.18 28.35
C VAL A 3 4.78 4.70 27.96
N LYS A 4 5.63 3.80 28.50
CA LYS A 4 5.56 2.36 28.21
C LYS A 4 4.27 1.65 28.68
N LYS A 5 3.55 2.21 29.65
CA LYS A 5 2.35 1.57 30.22
C LYS A 5 1.06 1.98 29.51
N GLU A 6 1.02 3.13 28.85
CA GLU A 6 -0.18 3.62 28.15
C GLU A 6 -0.28 3.12 26.70
N LEU A 7 0.85 2.78 26.06
CA LEU A 7 0.89 2.34 24.66
C LEU A 7 0.22 0.97 24.41
N GLY A 8 0.28 0.05 25.40
CA GLY A 8 -0.23 -1.31 25.24
C GLY A 8 -1.77 -1.44 25.16
N SER A 9 -2.54 -0.43 25.55
CA SER A 9 -4.00 -0.54 25.61
C SER A 9 -4.75 0.16 24.46
N ASP A 10 -4.11 1.09 23.74
CA ASP A 10 -4.78 1.96 22.76
C ASP A 10 -4.52 1.57 21.29
N VAL A 11 -3.52 0.73 21.03
CA VAL A 11 -3.10 0.30 19.67
C VAL A 11 -4.22 -0.44 18.94
N ASN A 12 -5.01 -1.24 19.65
CA ASN A 12 -6.12 -2.01 19.07
C ASN A 12 -7.35 -1.19 18.69
N ARG A 13 -7.37 0.12 18.89
CA ARG A 13 -8.55 0.97 18.65
C ARG A 13 -8.40 1.94 17.48
N ARG A 14 -7.21 2.12 16.92
CA ARG A 14 -6.97 3.09 15.85
C ARG A 14 -7.16 2.44 14.49
N LYS A 15 -8.28 2.73 13.82
CA LYS A 15 -8.48 2.39 12.41
C LYS A 15 -7.69 3.37 11.56
N PHE A 16 -6.73 2.89 10.79
CA PHE A 16 -5.96 3.69 9.86
C PHE A 16 -6.62 3.66 8.48
N VAL A 17 -6.80 4.83 7.90
CA VAL A 17 -7.32 4.98 6.53
C VAL A 17 -6.15 5.32 5.63
N LEU A 18 -5.88 4.44 4.67
CA LEU A 18 -4.83 4.66 3.68
C LEU A 18 -5.27 5.68 2.64
N VAL A 19 -4.60 6.80 2.61
CA VAL A 19 -4.71 7.78 1.53
C VAL A 19 -3.31 7.96 0.96
N THR A 20 -3.09 7.57 -0.29
CA THR A 20 -1.83 7.78 -1.00
C THR A 20 -1.83 9.21 -1.57
N ASN A 21 -1.38 10.17 -0.80
CA ASN A 21 -1.18 11.54 -1.25
C ASN A 21 0.28 11.93 -0.97
N PRO A 22 1.10 12.27 -1.99
CA PRO A 22 2.51 12.59 -1.80
C PRO A 22 2.76 13.88 -1.00
N ASN A 23 1.71 14.67 -0.72
CA ASN A 23 1.78 15.85 0.15
C ASN A 23 1.01 15.64 1.47
N ALA A 24 0.65 14.40 1.79
CA ALA A 24 -0.14 14.09 2.97
C ALA A 24 0.65 14.34 4.25
N LYS A 25 0.00 15.00 5.19
CA LYS A 25 0.45 15.11 6.56
C LYS A 25 -0.13 13.95 7.38
N PHE A 26 0.38 13.69 8.57
CA PHE A 26 -0.13 12.59 9.40
C PHE A 26 -1.63 12.72 9.71
N GLU A 27 -2.17 13.94 9.79
CA GLU A 27 -3.60 14.20 9.97
C GLU A 27 -4.45 13.66 8.82
N ASP A 28 -3.92 13.63 7.60
CA ASP A 28 -4.63 13.10 6.41
C ASP A 28 -4.85 11.59 6.50
N TYR A 29 -4.07 10.89 7.33
CA TYR A 29 -4.20 9.47 7.63
C TYR A 29 -5.02 9.19 8.91
N GLY A 30 -5.51 10.23 9.57
CA GLY A 30 -6.15 10.12 10.88
C GLY A 30 -5.19 9.76 12.01
N TRP A 31 -3.89 9.95 11.80
CA TRP A 31 -2.86 9.74 12.80
C TRP A 31 -2.63 11.01 13.63
N THR A 32 -2.22 10.84 14.89
CA THR A 32 -1.69 11.94 15.69
C THR A 32 -0.18 12.03 15.52
N LYS A 33 0.37 13.20 15.82
CA LYS A 33 1.82 13.40 15.83
C LYS A 33 2.50 12.44 16.80
N GLU A 34 1.92 12.29 17.99
CA GLU A 34 2.44 11.40 19.04
C GLU A 34 2.48 9.94 18.55
N PHE A 35 1.46 9.49 17.82
CA PHE A 35 1.44 8.13 17.29
C PHE A 35 2.57 7.87 16.29
N VAL A 36 2.86 8.85 15.42
CA VAL A 36 3.98 8.73 14.46
C VAL A 36 5.33 8.76 15.21
N GLU A 37 5.47 9.63 16.20
CA GLU A 37 6.67 9.69 17.05
C GLU A 37 6.90 8.37 17.81
N ASP A 38 5.84 7.75 18.33
CA ASP A 38 5.90 6.45 19.01
C ASP A 38 6.32 5.33 18.04
N MET A 39 5.76 5.27 16.83
CA MET A 39 6.17 4.29 15.82
C MET A 39 7.65 4.43 15.46
N LEU A 40 8.13 5.66 15.28
CA LEU A 40 9.52 5.94 14.93
C LEU A 40 10.46 5.61 16.11
N TYR A 41 10.03 5.87 17.35
CA TYR A 41 10.79 5.51 18.54
C TYR A 41 10.94 3.99 18.66
N ILE A 42 9.84 3.25 18.52
CA ILE A 42 9.84 1.78 18.59
C ILE A 42 10.71 1.19 17.47
N GLU A 43 10.59 1.71 16.24
CA GLU A 43 11.43 1.28 15.10
C GLU A 43 12.91 1.45 15.39
N ALA A 44 13.31 2.57 16.00
CA ALA A 44 14.70 2.92 16.24
C ALA A 44 15.31 2.21 17.47
N TYR A 45 14.53 2.01 18.52
CA TYR A 45 15.04 1.61 19.83
C TYR A 45 14.47 0.31 20.39
N GLU A 46 13.35 -0.17 19.86
CA GLU A 46 12.67 -1.38 20.34
C GLU A 46 12.31 -2.33 19.17
N PRO A 47 13.28 -2.82 18.38
CA PRO A 47 13.01 -3.62 17.19
C PRO A 47 12.34 -4.97 17.48
N ASP A 48 12.38 -5.45 18.71
CA ASP A 48 11.71 -6.68 19.17
C ASP A 48 10.33 -6.41 19.80
N ASN A 49 9.85 -5.16 19.75
CA ASN A 49 8.50 -4.81 20.23
C ASN A 49 7.44 -5.55 19.39
N GLU A 50 6.35 -5.97 20.03
CA GLU A 50 5.24 -6.68 19.38
C GLU A 50 4.67 -5.95 18.16
N TRP A 51 4.69 -4.61 18.15
CA TRP A 51 4.30 -3.78 17.01
C TRP A 51 5.09 -4.09 15.75
N MET A 52 6.36 -4.51 15.88
CA MET A 52 7.22 -4.85 14.74
C MET A 52 6.87 -6.22 14.10
N SER A 53 5.85 -6.89 14.64
CA SER A 53 5.25 -8.11 14.10
C SER A 53 3.80 -7.89 13.59
N ASP A 54 3.23 -6.69 13.80
CA ASP A 54 1.90 -6.32 13.33
C ASP A 54 1.97 -5.85 11.87
N PRO A 55 1.26 -6.51 10.92
CA PRO A 55 1.31 -6.14 9.51
C PRO A 55 0.78 -4.74 9.22
N GLU A 56 -0.20 -4.26 10.00
CA GLU A 56 -0.75 -2.90 9.85
C GLU A 56 0.27 -1.86 10.30
N ILE A 57 0.94 -2.05 11.43
CA ILE A 57 2.01 -1.16 11.90
C ILE A 57 3.19 -1.15 10.93
N LEU A 58 3.58 -2.30 10.42
CA LEU A 58 4.64 -2.40 9.42
C LEU A 58 4.27 -1.69 8.11
N ASN A 59 3.02 -1.81 7.64
CA ASN A 59 2.54 -1.06 6.51
C ASN A 59 2.58 0.46 6.78
N ASN A 60 2.17 0.89 7.98
CA ASN A 60 2.18 2.30 8.38
C ASN A 60 3.60 2.87 8.44
N LEU A 61 4.59 2.12 8.95
CA LEU A 61 6.01 2.49 8.88
C LEU A 61 6.48 2.61 7.43
N GLY A 62 6.01 1.71 6.55
CA GLY A 62 6.25 1.83 5.11
C GLY A 62 5.76 3.15 4.54
N ILE A 63 4.56 3.61 4.92
CA ILE A 63 3.99 4.91 4.51
C ILE A 63 4.81 6.07 5.07
N VAL A 64 5.15 6.02 6.37
CA VAL A 64 5.96 7.06 7.04
C VAL A 64 7.25 7.33 6.27
N PHE A 65 7.99 6.30 5.91
CA PHE A 65 9.25 6.45 5.18
C PHE A 65 9.08 6.70 3.67
N CYS A 66 7.99 6.23 3.06
CA CYS A 66 7.69 6.48 1.65
C CYS A 66 7.34 7.94 1.39
N ASP A 67 6.52 8.53 2.25
CA ASP A 67 5.91 9.83 2.08
C ASP A 67 6.57 10.93 2.94
N GLY A 68 7.53 10.55 3.79
CA GLY A 68 8.27 11.49 4.66
C GLY A 68 7.39 12.07 5.77
N ILE A 69 6.59 11.24 6.43
CA ILE A 69 5.65 11.68 7.47
C ILE A 69 6.33 11.62 8.84
N GLY A 70 6.77 12.77 9.33
CA GLY A 70 7.49 12.87 10.59
C GLY A 70 8.95 12.37 10.56
N ALA A 71 9.40 11.87 9.40
CA ALA A 71 10.77 11.46 9.12
C ALA A 71 11.15 11.84 7.68
N ASP A 72 12.43 11.80 7.35
CA ASP A 72 12.87 11.96 5.96
C ASP A 72 12.41 10.79 5.10
N ILE A 73 12.17 11.06 3.80
CA ILE A 73 11.86 10.02 2.83
C ILE A 73 13.02 9.02 2.77
N ASP A 74 12.70 7.75 3.01
CA ASP A 74 13.64 6.64 2.96
C ASP A 74 13.00 5.44 2.26
N MET A 75 13.26 5.33 0.95
CA MET A 75 12.66 4.26 0.14
C MET A 75 13.18 2.87 0.50
N GLU A 76 14.39 2.76 1.02
CA GLU A 76 14.93 1.48 1.47
C GLU A 76 14.15 0.97 2.69
N ARG A 77 13.94 1.82 3.69
CA ARG A 77 13.09 1.50 4.83
C ARG A 77 11.64 1.25 4.42
N ALA A 78 11.06 2.09 3.55
CA ALA A 78 9.70 1.90 3.05
C ALA A 78 9.53 0.51 2.41
N ILE A 79 10.41 0.12 1.49
CA ILE A 79 10.39 -1.20 0.83
C ILE A 79 10.58 -2.32 1.85
N LYS A 80 11.49 -2.16 2.82
CA LYS A 80 11.73 -3.13 3.90
C LYS A 80 10.45 -3.41 4.68
N TYR A 81 9.74 -2.35 5.12
CA TYR A 81 8.55 -2.49 5.94
C TYR A 81 7.35 -3.00 5.15
N TYR A 82 7.09 -2.47 3.96
CA TYR A 82 6.05 -3.03 3.08
C TYR A 82 6.31 -4.51 2.75
N THR A 83 7.58 -4.90 2.55
CA THR A 83 7.92 -6.30 2.28
C THR A 83 7.65 -7.19 3.50
N LYS A 84 7.94 -6.72 4.72
CA LYS A 84 7.61 -7.46 5.94
C LYS A 84 6.09 -7.61 6.10
N ALA A 85 5.31 -6.53 5.97
CA ALA A 85 3.86 -6.56 6.05
C ALA A 85 3.23 -7.47 4.98
N ALA A 86 3.71 -7.37 3.74
CA ALA A 86 3.27 -8.21 2.62
C ALA A 86 3.50 -9.70 2.86
N LYS A 87 4.61 -10.09 3.48
CA LYS A 87 4.90 -11.48 3.89
C LYS A 87 3.94 -11.99 4.96
N LEU A 88 3.42 -11.10 5.81
CA LEU A 88 2.39 -11.39 6.81
C LEU A 88 0.97 -11.38 6.23
N GLY A 89 0.83 -11.18 4.91
CA GLY A 89 -0.45 -11.26 4.21
C GLY A 89 -1.14 -9.91 3.99
N ASP A 90 -0.55 -8.78 4.37
CA ASP A 90 -1.15 -7.46 4.18
C ASP A 90 -1.23 -7.08 2.68
N ASP A 91 -2.45 -7.03 2.14
CA ASP A 91 -2.69 -6.72 0.73
C ASP A 91 -2.49 -5.23 0.41
N LEU A 92 -2.63 -4.35 1.40
CA LEU A 92 -2.35 -2.92 1.23
C LEU A 92 -0.84 -2.69 1.08
N ALA A 93 -0.03 -3.35 1.92
CA ALA A 93 1.42 -3.30 1.80
C ALA A 93 1.92 -3.87 0.47
N LYS A 94 1.34 -5.00 0.00
CA LYS A 94 1.64 -5.54 -1.35
C LYS A 94 1.32 -4.51 -2.44
N SER A 95 0.16 -3.85 -2.34
CA SER A 95 -0.29 -2.84 -3.28
C SER A 95 0.61 -1.59 -3.26
N ASN A 96 1.00 -1.11 -2.08
CA ASN A 96 1.92 0.02 -1.92
C ASN A 96 3.31 -0.30 -2.52
N LEU A 97 3.81 -1.50 -2.25
CA LEU A 97 5.08 -1.97 -2.82
C LEU A 97 5.00 -2.09 -4.36
N ALA A 98 3.87 -2.55 -4.89
CA ALA A 98 3.62 -2.60 -6.34
C ALA A 98 3.61 -1.20 -6.96
N ASP A 99 3.01 -0.22 -6.29
CA ASP A 99 3.01 1.18 -6.74
C ASP A 99 4.41 1.78 -6.78
N ILE A 100 5.29 1.46 -5.83
CA ILE A 100 6.69 1.89 -5.82
C ILE A 100 7.40 1.37 -7.08
N TYR A 101 7.31 0.06 -7.38
CA TYR A 101 7.94 -0.51 -8.57
C TYR A 101 7.30 -0.03 -9.87
N ARG A 102 6.00 0.22 -9.90
CA ARG A 102 5.30 0.76 -11.06
C ARG A 102 5.73 2.19 -11.38
N LYS A 103 5.92 3.03 -10.37
CA LYS A 103 6.31 4.45 -10.53
C LYS A 103 7.81 4.59 -10.77
N GLY A 104 8.64 3.88 -10.04
CA GLY A 104 10.09 4.02 -10.08
C GLY A 104 10.53 5.39 -9.56
N THR A 105 10.08 5.80 -8.36
CA THR A 105 10.38 7.11 -7.77
C THR A 105 11.45 7.04 -6.69
N ASN A 106 12.06 8.20 -6.39
CA ASN A 106 13.02 8.38 -5.28
C ASN A 106 14.17 7.34 -5.33
N GLY A 107 14.79 7.14 -6.50
CA GLY A 107 15.93 6.23 -6.68
C GLY A 107 15.57 4.77 -6.89
N VAL A 108 14.29 4.39 -6.78
CA VAL A 108 13.84 3.03 -7.07
C VAL A 108 13.71 2.83 -8.58
N ILE A 109 14.32 1.76 -9.09
CA ILE A 109 14.21 1.40 -10.51
C ILE A 109 12.79 0.89 -10.80
N LYS A 110 12.19 1.45 -11.86
CA LYS A 110 10.87 1.02 -12.33
C LYS A 110 10.90 -0.43 -12.81
N ASP A 111 10.00 -1.25 -12.26
CA ASP A 111 9.85 -2.66 -12.63
C ASP A 111 8.37 -3.01 -12.77
N MET A 112 7.87 -2.94 -14.01
CA MET A 112 6.47 -3.20 -14.32
C MET A 112 6.08 -4.67 -14.14
N LYS A 113 7.02 -5.61 -14.33
CA LYS A 113 6.77 -7.04 -14.13
C LYS A 113 6.57 -7.33 -12.65
N LYS A 114 7.48 -6.85 -11.81
CA LYS A 114 7.37 -7.00 -10.35
C LYS A 114 6.12 -6.32 -9.79
N ALA A 115 5.78 -5.13 -10.31
CA ALA A 115 4.54 -4.46 -9.93
C ALA A 115 3.30 -5.29 -10.30
N PHE A 116 3.25 -5.88 -11.50
CA PHE A 116 2.16 -6.75 -11.92
C PHE A 116 2.02 -7.98 -11.03
N GLU A 117 3.13 -8.68 -10.74
CA GLU A 117 3.15 -9.87 -9.87
C GLU A 117 2.62 -9.55 -8.47
N LEU A 118 3.03 -8.42 -7.89
CA LEU A 118 2.56 -7.95 -6.59
C LEU A 118 1.05 -7.63 -6.62
N TYR A 119 0.56 -6.85 -7.58
CA TYR A 119 -0.89 -6.56 -7.69
C TYR A 119 -1.70 -7.84 -7.89
N GLN A 120 -1.21 -8.78 -8.69
CA GLN A 120 -1.91 -10.05 -8.94
C GLN A 120 -2.07 -10.90 -7.66
N SER A 121 -1.17 -10.72 -6.70
CA SER A 121 -1.23 -11.40 -5.39
C SER A 121 -2.11 -10.70 -4.35
N CYS A 122 -2.72 -9.56 -4.68
CA CYS A 122 -3.59 -8.80 -3.79
C CYS A 122 -5.08 -9.07 -4.06
N HIS A 123 -5.89 -9.04 -3.00
CA HIS A 123 -7.33 -9.26 -3.06
C HIS A 123 -8.12 -7.99 -2.71
N ILE A 124 -7.70 -6.85 -3.24
CA ILE A 124 -8.36 -5.55 -3.04
C ILE A 124 -8.78 -4.93 -4.38
N PRO A 125 -9.88 -4.14 -4.41
CA PRO A 125 -10.45 -3.56 -5.63
C PRO A 125 -9.45 -2.79 -6.47
N TYR A 126 -8.58 -2.03 -5.81
CA TYR A 126 -7.52 -1.25 -6.47
C TYR A 126 -6.53 -2.13 -7.22
N ALA A 127 -6.08 -3.23 -6.61
CA ALA A 127 -5.12 -4.14 -7.23
C ALA A 127 -5.73 -4.84 -8.46
N TYR A 128 -6.99 -5.29 -8.37
CA TYR A 128 -7.70 -5.85 -9.53
C TYR A 128 -7.77 -4.85 -10.69
N TYR A 129 -8.07 -3.58 -10.39
CA TYR A 129 -8.07 -2.52 -11.39
C TYR A 129 -6.69 -2.35 -12.04
N ARG A 130 -5.60 -2.36 -11.25
CA ARG A 130 -4.22 -2.24 -11.74
C ARG A 130 -3.76 -3.43 -12.57
N VAL A 131 -4.16 -4.66 -12.21
CA VAL A 131 -3.94 -5.86 -13.03
C VAL A 131 -4.67 -5.72 -14.38
N GLY A 132 -5.90 -5.23 -14.36
CA GLY A 132 -6.66 -4.92 -15.60
C GLY A 132 -5.90 -3.93 -16.49
N GLU A 133 -5.38 -2.83 -15.93
CA GLU A 133 -4.59 -1.86 -16.70
C GLU A 133 -3.29 -2.48 -17.27
N ALA A 134 -2.61 -3.29 -16.49
CA ALA A 134 -1.38 -3.95 -16.92
C ALA A 134 -1.64 -4.87 -18.12
N LEU A 135 -2.72 -5.66 -18.09
CA LEU A 135 -3.15 -6.55 -19.18
C LEU A 135 -3.66 -5.76 -20.39
N GLU A 136 -4.42 -4.68 -20.20
CA GLU A 136 -4.94 -3.83 -21.29
C GLU A 136 -3.80 -3.25 -22.14
N PHE A 137 -2.73 -2.80 -21.48
CA PHE A 137 -1.62 -2.08 -22.13
C PHE A 137 -0.36 -2.91 -22.32
N GLY A 138 -0.31 -4.15 -21.84
CA GLY A 138 0.89 -4.99 -21.91
C GLY A 138 2.04 -4.47 -21.01
N ARG A 139 1.73 -3.97 -19.81
CA ARG A 139 2.71 -3.38 -18.91
C ARG A 139 3.22 -4.40 -17.90
N GLY A 140 4.41 -4.95 -18.14
CA GLY A 140 5.02 -5.99 -17.30
C GLY A 140 4.42 -7.38 -17.51
N VAL A 141 3.48 -7.53 -18.43
CA VAL A 141 2.80 -8.76 -18.79
C VAL A 141 2.41 -8.69 -20.27
N GLU A 142 2.19 -9.81 -20.92
CA GLU A 142 1.63 -9.86 -22.29
C GLU A 142 0.24 -9.22 -22.29
N LYS A 143 -0.03 -8.45 -23.37
CA LYS A 143 -1.33 -7.77 -23.53
C LYS A 143 -2.45 -8.77 -23.74
N ASP A 144 -3.49 -8.67 -22.91
CA ASP A 144 -4.69 -9.50 -22.98
C ASP A 144 -5.93 -8.67 -22.58
N VAL A 145 -6.61 -8.10 -23.56
CA VAL A 145 -7.75 -7.21 -23.32
C VAL A 145 -8.96 -7.96 -22.74
N GLU A 146 -9.16 -9.21 -23.14
CA GLU A 146 -10.30 -9.99 -22.63
C GLU A 146 -10.10 -10.35 -21.14
N LYS A 147 -8.89 -10.70 -20.77
CA LYS A 147 -8.54 -10.92 -19.37
C LYS A 147 -8.57 -9.61 -18.56
N ALA A 148 -8.15 -8.48 -19.17
CA ALA A 148 -8.27 -7.16 -18.55
C ALA A 148 -9.71 -6.83 -18.18
N LYS A 149 -10.67 -7.10 -19.08
CA LYS A 149 -12.11 -6.91 -18.83
C LYS A 149 -12.60 -7.72 -17.64
N GLN A 150 -12.12 -8.96 -17.48
CA GLN A 150 -12.50 -9.80 -16.34
C GLN A 150 -12.02 -9.16 -15.01
N TYR A 151 -10.77 -8.69 -14.96
CA TYR A 151 -10.24 -8.00 -13.79
C TYR A 151 -10.96 -6.69 -13.50
N TYR A 152 -11.31 -5.89 -14.50
CA TYR A 152 -12.13 -4.70 -14.33
C TYR A 152 -13.54 -5.01 -13.80
N ARG A 153 -14.15 -6.13 -14.21
CA ARG A 153 -15.43 -6.59 -13.65
C ARG A 153 -15.31 -6.93 -12.17
N VAL A 154 -14.27 -7.65 -11.77
CA VAL A 154 -14.01 -7.94 -10.35
C VAL A 154 -13.83 -6.64 -9.60
N ALA A 155 -12.96 -5.74 -10.07
CA ALA A 155 -12.72 -4.44 -9.46
C ALA A 155 -14.03 -3.62 -9.31
N TYR A 156 -14.91 -3.65 -10.31
CA TYR A 156 -16.21 -2.96 -10.26
C TYR A 156 -17.14 -3.57 -9.21
N ARG A 157 -17.26 -4.90 -9.15
CA ARG A 157 -18.07 -5.60 -8.15
C ARG A 157 -17.60 -5.34 -6.73
N GLU A 158 -16.30 -5.25 -6.54
CA GLU A 158 -15.65 -4.92 -5.28
C GLU A 158 -15.62 -3.40 -4.98
N GLY A 159 -16.29 -2.57 -5.81
CA GLY A 159 -16.50 -1.15 -5.54
C GLY A 159 -15.41 -0.20 -6.03
N HIS A 160 -14.49 -0.61 -6.92
CA HIS A 160 -13.49 0.32 -7.46
C HIS A 160 -14.12 1.41 -8.33
N PRO A 161 -13.94 2.71 -8.02
CA PRO A 161 -14.73 3.79 -8.64
C PRO A 161 -14.52 3.95 -10.15
N LEU A 162 -13.31 3.68 -10.65
CA LEU A 162 -12.99 3.86 -12.07
C LEU A 162 -13.27 2.62 -12.93
N ALA A 163 -13.52 1.46 -12.33
CA ALA A 163 -13.66 0.21 -13.06
C ALA A 163 -14.89 0.21 -13.98
N ARG A 164 -16.02 0.80 -13.53
CA ARG A 164 -17.22 0.96 -14.35
C ARG A 164 -16.94 1.72 -15.65
N ARG A 165 -16.27 2.87 -15.54
CA ARG A 165 -15.93 3.71 -16.69
C ARG A 165 -15.01 2.96 -17.67
N LYS A 166 -14.06 2.18 -17.17
CA LYS A 166 -13.18 1.35 -17.99
C LYS A 166 -13.97 0.29 -18.76
N LEU A 167 -14.91 -0.40 -18.14
CA LEU A 167 -15.76 -1.39 -18.79
C LEU A 167 -16.63 -0.77 -19.90
N GLN A 168 -17.18 0.43 -19.67
CA GLN A 168 -17.93 1.16 -20.69
C GLN A 168 -17.06 1.52 -21.91
N THR A 169 -15.84 2.05 -21.68
CA THR A 169 -14.91 2.40 -22.78
C THR A 169 -14.45 1.18 -23.59
N LEU A 170 -14.49 -0.01 -23.00
CA LEU A 170 -14.16 -1.26 -23.67
C LEU A 170 -15.41 -1.96 -24.29
N ASN A 171 -16.56 -1.26 -24.38
CA ASN A 171 -17.85 -1.75 -24.89
C ASN A 171 -18.33 -3.02 -24.17
N PHE A 172 -18.23 -3.06 -22.86
CA PHE A 172 -18.54 -4.24 -22.04
C PHE A 172 -19.65 -4.05 -21.01
N LEU A 173 -20.17 -2.84 -20.86
CA LEU A 173 -21.38 -2.49 -20.12
C LEU A 173 -22.21 -1.56 -21.00
N ASP A 174 -23.43 -1.97 -21.28
CA ASP A 174 -24.46 -1.11 -21.86
C ASP A 174 -24.90 -0.03 -20.88
#